data_4f2dcec6b322ac7a07f5b234cbf14096
#
_entry.id   4f2dcec6b322ac7a07f5b234cbf14096
#
_cell.length_a   1.000
_cell.length_b   1.000
_cell.length_c   1.000
_cell.angle_alpha   90.00
_cell.angle_beta   90.00
_cell.angle_gamma   90.00
#
_symmetry.space_group_name_H-M   'P 1'
#
loop_
_entity.id
_entity.type
_entity.pdbx_description
1 polymer ?
#
loop_
_entity_poly.entity_id
_entity_poly.type
_entity_poly.pdbx_seq_one_letter_code
_entity_poly.pdbx_strand_id
1 'polypeptide(L)'
;MNKKFKKFSKKISISTLALTMFLFSNLTVNAQFKEDSIIGNDRYETAGLIADKQNYDTVILVNGDKSLSDGLSSSGLAGAINAPILLTKKNEIPKATSTRLDNKTLNTVKKVYIIGGYNTIENSVEKDIKGKGIEVERINGNNRIETSYNVAKKINEVGRVKEVMLTNGFVGEADAMSVAPVAAKNKGAIILTDGKSIPFGTEDLNVYAIGGKSAISEDLVKKTNATRIGGNDRFETNKKVIEKFYNGATDFYITKGYQLVDALTLSPLAKEKPIVLVADGSNKGILKGAKSITKVGGIDANTYKQCLDVVEYNDMNITPNIVKHLTSIEGNEVSEVSIEIDNLGVVVEKTNTDKFEFDYVSVTNEKNCTFSVNKESSSNNVKYGKLFVSAKKKIEKQDRPSQDMNGDNMINANKDKMVNVIKIGIPDKEYSNFNVEVERGTVELYNIKGGATVNVNDGIAKIVDNSVTYPFNINTNDGISAVTAETISSEIKFRSNDGIVDITATNISGDISLYGKDGKDNFDGIFKLNLKKEPSNLHLKLIGNGLNKLPDGWSKDYILGNGHPVIEVKNNGINNITLGE
;
A
#
# COMPACT_ATOMS: atom_id res chain seq x y z
N MET A 1 -26.20 -59.41 -42.73
CA MET A 1 -25.18 -58.81 -41.86
C MET A 1 -25.89 -58.20 -40.64
N ASN A 2 -25.56 -58.70 -39.49
CA ASN A 2 -26.35 -58.85 -38.29
C ASN A 2 -26.79 -57.56 -37.55
N LYS A 3 -28.08 -57.52 -37.22
CA LYS A 3 -28.68 -56.51 -36.32
C LYS A 3 -28.01 -56.38 -34.93
N LYS A 4 -27.13 -57.26 -34.55
CA LYS A 4 -26.35 -57.22 -33.28
C LYS A 4 -25.19 -56.23 -33.31
N PHE A 5 -24.66 -55.89 -34.46
CA PHE A 5 -23.54 -54.95 -34.56
C PHE A 5 -23.94 -53.46 -34.45
N LYS A 6 -25.19 -53.15 -34.82
CA LYS A 6 -25.71 -51.76 -34.67
C LYS A 6 -26.07 -51.36 -33.25
N LYS A 7 -26.29 -52.34 -32.34
CA LYS A 7 -26.63 -52.08 -30.93
C LYS A 7 -25.38 -51.92 -30.07
N PHE A 8 -24.20 -52.38 -30.52
CA PHE A 8 -22.94 -52.28 -29.80
C PHE A 8 -22.25 -50.91 -30.05
N SER A 9 -22.38 -50.38 -31.26
CA SER A 9 -21.79 -49.08 -31.61
C SER A 9 -22.51 -47.87 -30.97
N LYS A 10 -23.83 -48.01 -30.67
CA LYS A 10 -24.60 -46.95 -29.97
C LYS A 10 -24.35 -46.88 -28.46
N LYS A 11 -23.89 -47.97 -27.83
CA LYS A 11 -23.59 -47.98 -26.40
C LYS A 11 -22.18 -47.46 -26.08
N ILE A 12 -21.25 -47.56 -27.02
CA ILE A 12 -19.86 -47.04 -26.82
C ILE A 12 -19.82 -45.55 -27.05
N SER A 13 -20.66 -44.97 -27.92
CA SER A 13 -20.65 -43.52 -28.18
C SER A 13 -21.24 -42.67 -27.04
N ILE A 14 -22.15 -43.26 -26.22
CA ILE A 14 -22.78 -42.52 -25.11
C ILE A 14 -21.92 -42.58 -23.84
N SER A 15 -21.20 -43.66 -23.60
CA SER A 15 -20.29 -43.77 -22.45
C SER A 15 -18.97 -43.01 -22.64
N THR A 16 -18.50 -42.90 -23.87
CA THR A 16 -17.29 -42.11 -24.17
C THR A 16 -17.57 -40.60 -24.16
N LEU A 17 -18.75 -40.15 -24.55
CA LEU A 17 -19.13 -38.73 -24.50
C LEU A 17 -19.45 -38.29 -23.07
N ALA A 18 -20.00 -39.16 -22.23
CA ALA A 18 -20.24 -38.88 -20.80
C ALA A 18 -18.93 -38.86 -19.99
N LEU A 19 -17.93 -39.69 -20.36
CA LEU A 19 -16.65 -39.73 -19.68
C LEU A 19 -15.74 -38.54 -20.11
N THR A 20 -15.86 -38.06 -21.36
CA THR A 20 -15.15 -36.86 -21.82
C THR A 20 -15.80 -35.58 -21.26
N MET A 21 -17.10 -35.51 -21.03
CA MET A 21 -17.72 -34.37 -20.36
C MET A 21 -17.40 -34.32 -18.84
N PHE A 22 -17.15 -35.49 -18.21
CA PHE A 22 -16.76 -35.50 -16.79
C PHE A 22 -15.29 -35.18 -16.54
N LEU A 23 -14.43 -35.28 -17.57
CA LEU A 23 -13.01 -34.91 -17.50
C LEU A 23 -12.77 -33.42 -17.84
N PHE A 24 -13.73 -32.73 -18.45
CA PHE A 24 -13.64 -31.30 -18.75
C PHE A 24 -14.31 -30.40 -17.72
N SER A 25 -15.01 -30.93 -16.73
CA SER A 25 -15.69 -30.12 -15.70
C SER A 25 -14.81 -29.74 -14.51
N ASN A 26 -13.53 -30.13 -14.48
CA ASN A 26 -12.59 -29.80 -13.40
C ASN A 26 -11.25 -29.20 -13.88
N LEU A 27 -11.19 -28.70 -15.10
CA LEU A 27 -10.13 -27.78 -15.49
C LEU A 27 -10.58 -26.37 -15.06
N THR A 28 -10.55 -26.09 -13.77
CA THR A 28 -10.35 -24.73 -13.30
C THR A 28 -8.98 -24.33 -13.79
N VAL A 29 -8.93 -23.59 -14.89
CA VAL A 29 -7.74 -22.84 -15.26
C VAL A 29 -7.52 -21.83 -14.11
N ASN A 30 -6.70 -22.22 -13.15
CA ASN A 30 -6.19 -21.27 -12.17
C ASN A 30 -5.42 -20.24 -12.97
N ALA A 31 -5.99 -19.05 -13.14
CA ALA A 31 -5.29 -17.93 -13.74
C ALA A 31 -4.13 -17.60 -12.80
N GLN A 32 -2.93 -18.01 -13.20
CA GLN A 32 -1.69 -17.73 -12.49
C GLN A 32 -1.55 -16.21 -12.37
N PHE A 33 -1.22 -15.70 -11.18
CA PHE A 33 -0.92 -14.29 -10.96
C PHE A 33 0.16 -13.82 -11.93
N LYS A 34 -0.07 -12.67 -12.56
CA LYS A 34 0.82 -12.14 -13.58
C LYS A 34 1.52 -10.89 -13.08
N GLU A 35 2.84 -10.94 -13.05
CA GLU A 35 3.69 -9.79 -12.86
C GLU A 35 4.19 -9.24 -14.20
N ASP A 36 4.25 -7.91 -14.31
CA ASP A 36 4.84 -7.21 -15.45
C ASP A 36 5.51 -5.92 -14.98
N SER A 37 6.36 -5.34 -15.80
CA SER A 37 7.02 -4.08 -15.46
C SER A 37 7.23 -3.18 -16.67
N ILE A 38 7.17 -1.85 -16.42
CA ILE A 38 7.51 -0.80 -17.38
C ILE A 38 8.49 0.12 -16.68
N ILE A 39 9.78 -0.09 -16.88
CA ILE A 39 10.84 0.62 -16.16
C ILE A 39 11.90 1.03 -17.17
N GLY A 40 12.10 2.33 -17.34
CA GLY A 40 13.20 2.92 -18.09
C GLY A 40 14.37 3.28 -17.18
N ASN A 41 15.49 3.68 -17.78
CA ASN A 41 16.66 4.16 -17.05
C ASN A 41 16.41 5.48 -16.31
N ASP A 42 15.44 6.24 -16.78
CA ASP A 42 14.95 7.48 -16.17
C ASP A 42 13.45 7.67 -16.44
N ARG A 43 12.89 8.78 -15.93
CA ARG A 43 11.47 9.13 -16.13
C ARG A 43 11.10 9.35 -17.59
N TYR A 44 12.01 9.84 -18.41
CA TYR A 44 11.78 10.10 -19.84
C TYR A 44 11.68 8.80 -20.62
N GLU A 45 12.57 7.86 -20.30
CA GLU A 45 12.52 6.52 -20.89
C GLU A 45 11.31 5.73 -20.41
N THR A 46 10.97 5.81 -19.12
CA THR A 46 9.74 5.19 -18.60
C THR A 46 8.51 5.72 -19.33
N ALA A 47 8.38 7.06 -19.51
CA ALA A 47 7.30 7.67 -20.27
C ALA A 47 7.27 7.21 -21.73
N GLY A 48 8.44 7.06 -22.35
CA GLY A 48 8.58 6.52 -23.70
C GLY A 48 8.10 5.06 -23.81
N LEU A 49 8.50 4.19 -22.89
CA LEU A 49 8.07 2.79 -22.85
C LEU A 49 6.56 2.64 -22.62
N ILE A 50 5.95 3.57 -21.86
CA ILE A 50 4.50 3.65 -21.69
C ILE A 50 3.84 4.05 -23.00
N ALA A 51 4.39 5.03 -23.72
CA ALA A 51 3.89 5.47 -25.01
C ALA A 51 4.00 4.35 -26.08
N ASP A 52 5.08 3.58 -26.08
CA ASP A 52 5.31 2.46 -27.02
C ASP A 52 4.22 1.34 -26.91
N LYS A 53 3.45 1.33 -25.81
CA LYS A 53 2.29 0.42 -25.62
C LYS A 53 0.98 0.99 -26.19
N GLN A 54 1.01 2.15 -26.86
CA GLN A 54 -0.16 2.84 -27.40
C GLN A 54 0.00 3.09 -28.89
N ASN A 55 -1.12 3.15 -29.64
CA ASN A 55 -1.14 3.63 -31.01
C ASN A 55 -1.54 5.09 -31.01
N TYR A 56 -0.71 5.98 -31.57
CA TYR A 56 -0.98 7.41 -31.56
C TYR A 56 -0.35 8.13 -32.77
N ASP A 57 -0.96 9.22 -33.17
CA ASP A 57 -0.39 10.20 -34.11
C ASP A 57 -0.30 11.60 -33.49
N THR A 58 -0.74 11.71 -32.27
CA THR A 58 -0.74 12.94 -31.47
C THR A 58 -0.10 12.68 -30.12
N VAL A 59 0.66 13.63 -29.60
CA VAL A 59 1.38 13.52 -28.30
C VAL A 59 1.04 14.71 -27.43
N ILE A 60 0.88 14.50 -26.13
CA ILE A 60 0.91 15.56 -25.13
C ILE A 60 2.30 15.62 -24.52
N LEU A 61 2.89 16.82 -24.50
CA LEU A 61 4.21 17.06 -23.96
C LEU A 61 4.12 17.95 -22.71
N VAL A 62 4.68 17.47 -21.61
CA VAL A 62 4.73 18.17 -20.33
C VAL A 62 6.16 18.25 -19.79
N ASN A 63 6.45 19.23 -18.92
CA ASN A 63 7.75 19.30 -18.25
C ASN A 63 7.83 18.20 -17.19
N GLY A 64 8.92 17.41 -17.26
CA GLY A 64 9.19 16.31 -16.33
C GLY A 64 10.18 16.61 -15.20
N ASP A 65 10.82 17.81 -15.19
CA ASP A 65 11.95 18.06 -14.29
C ASP A 65 11.56 18.64 -12.93
N LYS A 66 10.78 19.72 -12.92
CA LYS A 66 10.63 20.55 -11.70
C LYS A 66 9.25 20.47 -11.05
N SER A 67 8.21 20.45 -11.83
CA SER A 67 6.84 20.50 -11.32
C SER A 67 5.89 19.90 -12.33
N LEU A 68 5.06 18.99 -11.86
CA LEU A 68 3.99 18.41 -12.67
C LEU A 68 2.79 19.37 -12.80
N SER A 69 2.85 20.55 -12.19
CA SER A 69 1.69 21.44 -11.97
C SER A 69 0.85 21.72 -13.21
N ASP A 70 1.48 21.97 -14.36
CA ASP A 70 0.75 22.18 -15.61
C ASP A 70 0.26 20.85 -16.21
N GLY A 71 1.03 19.78 -16.02
CA GLY A 71 0.70 18.43 -16.49
C GLY A 71 -0.45 17.74 -15.75
N LEU A 72 -0.74 18.14 -14.49
CA LEU A 72 -1.74 17.46 -13.64
C LEU A 72 -3.13 17.37 -14.30
N SER A 73 -3.49 18.31 -15.17
CA SER A 73 -4.78 18.37 -15.86
C SER A 73 -4.80 17.68 -17.23
N SER A 74 -3.65 17.21 -17.74
CA SER A 74 -3.51 16.78 -19.14
C SER A 74 -4.16 15.42 -19.45
N SER A 75 -4.41 14.59 -18.44
CA SER A 75 -4.87 13.21 -18.62
C SER A 75 -6.22 13.10 -19.31
N GLY A 76 -7.16 14.00 -19.02
CA GLY A 76 -8.46 14.05 -19.70
C GLY A 76 -8.34 14.35 -21.19
N LEU A 77 -7.47 15.31 -21.56
CA LEU A 77 -7.17 15.62 -22.96
C LEU A 77 -6.50 14.42 -23.65
N ALA A 78 -5.51 13.79 -22.97
CA ALA A 78 -4.84 12.61 -23.47
C ALA A 78 -5.84 11.48 -23.81
N GLY A 79 -6.82 11.26 -22.95
CA GLY A 79 -7.90 10.32 -23.19
C GLY A 79 -8.83 10.72 -24.33
N ALA A 80 -9.16 12.01 -24.44
CA ALA A 80 -10.07 12.52 -25.46
C ALA A 80 -9.51 12.41 -26.88
N ILE A 81 -8.20 12.63 -27.06
CA ILE A 81 -7.51 12.59 -28.35
C ILE A 81 -6.67 11.31 -28.56
N ASN A 82 -6.77 10.36 -27.65
CA ASN A 82 -6.01 9.10 -27.67
C ASN A 82 -4.48 9.29 -27.82
N ALA A 83 -3.92 10.21 -27.04
CA ALA A 83 -2.50 10.56 -27.07
C ALA A 83 -1.76 10.09 -25.82
N PRO A 84 -0.52 9.60 -25.91
CA PRO A 84 0.34 9.43 -24.76
C PRO A 84 0.79 10.79 -24.21
N ILE A 85 1.21 10.77 -22.94
CA ILE A 85 1.88 11.90 -22.31
C ILE A 85 3.38 11.60 -22.27
N LEU A 86 4.16 12.40 -23.00
CA LEU A 86 5.62 12.36 -22.99
C LEU A 86 6.19 13.52 -22.17
N LEU A 87 7.42 13.34 -21.72
CA LEU A 87 8.11 14.30 -20.87
C LEU A 87 9.19 15.06 -21.63
N THR A 88 9.35 16.35 -21.34
CA THR A 88 10.48 17.14 -21.82
C THR A 88 11.15 17.87 -20.67
N LYS A 89 12.38 18.34 -20.86
CA LYS A 89 12.99 19.32 -19.99
C LYS A 89 12.52 20.73 -20.37
N LYS A 90 12.91 21.71 -19.58
CA LYS A 90 12.52 23.10 -19.85
C LYS A 90 13.00 23.61 -21.21
N ASN A 91 14.23 23.32 -21.59
CA ASN A 91 14.93 23.90 -22.74
C ASN A 91 15.43 22.89 -23.78
N GLU A 92 15.23 21.59 -23.55
CA GLU A 92 15.68 20.54 -24.45
C GLU A 92 14.72 19.33 -24.45
N ILE A 93 14.70 18.61 -25.55
CA ILE A 93 13.93 17.36 -25.69
C ILE A 93 14.88 16.20 -25.38
N PRO A 94 14.64 15.41 -24.28
CA PRO A 94 15.44 14.24 -23.99
C PRO A 94 15.41 13.22 -25.13
N LYS A 95 16.52 12.45 -25.29
CA LYS A 95 16.66 11.47 -26.36
C LYS A 95 15.50 10.47 -26.39
N ALA A 96 15.06 10.00 -25.24
CA ALA A 96 13.94 9.07 -25.13
C ALA A 96 12.65 9.64 -25.75
N THR A 97 12.35 10.92 -25.50
CA THR A 97 11.21 11.61 -26.09
C THR A 97 11.43 11.91 -27.57
N SER A 98 12.63 12.41 -27.96
CA SER A 98 12.95 12.70 -29.37
C SER A 98 12.79 11.48 -30.25
N THR A 99 13.22 10.30 -29.79
CA THR A 99 13.08 9.05 -30.54
C THR A 99 11.61 8.74 -30.87
N ARG A 100 10.68 9.02 -29.95
CA ARG A 100 9.24 8.78 -30.14
C ARG A 100 8.57 9.85 -31.02
N LEU A 101 9.24 10.99 -31.20
CA LEU A 101 8.80 12.06 -32.12
C LEU A 101 9.44 11.92 -33.52
N ASP A 102 10.48 11.11 -33.71
CA ASP A 102 11.24 11.02 -34.97
C ASP A 102 10.62 10.10 -36.04
N ASN A 103 9.42 9.60 -35.83
CA ASN A 103 8.55 8.96 -36.86
C ASN A 103 9.15 7.77 -37.64
N LYS A 104 10.19 7.10 -37.13
CA LYS A 104 10.92 6.11 -37.95
C LYS A 104 10.55 4.66 -37.70
N THR A 105 9.78 4.35 -36.63
CA THR A 105 9.66 2.96 -36.22
C THR A 105 8.26 2.43 -35.88
N LEU A 106 7.34 3.23 -35.30
CA LEU A 106 6.04 2.68 -34.84
C LEU A 106 4.84 3.59 -35.08
N ASN A 107 4.98 4.92 -34.95
CA ASN A 107 3.89 5.88 -35.11
C ASN A 107 4.38 7.12 -35.87
N THR A 108 3.55 7.66 -36.75
CA THR A 108 3.83 8.94 -37.40
C THR A 108 3.18 10.05 -36.61
N VAL A 109 3.94 10.73 -35.75
CA VAL A 109 3.44 11.86 -34.96
C VAL A 109 3.19 13.04 -35.89
N LYS A 110 1.94 13.50 -35.91
CA LYS A 110 1.47 14.66 -36.73
C LYS A 110 1.34 15.90 -35.88
N LYS A 111 0.99 15.74 -34.60
CA LYS A 111 0.67 16.88 -33.72
C LYS A 111 1.19 16.69 -32.32
N VAL A 112 1.67 17.75 -31.70
CA VAL A 112 2.07 17.81 -30.31
C VAL A 112 1.32 18.93 -29.61
N TYR A 113 0.65 18.60 -28.51
CA TYR A 113 0.12 19.57 -27.56
C TYR A 113 1.16 19.81 -26.45
N ILE A 114 1.67 21.03 -26.33
CA ILE A 114 2.54 21.43 -25.23
C ILE A 114 1.68 22.01 -24.10
N ILE A 115 1.71 21.39 -22.92
CA ILE A 115 0.97 21.88 -21.76
C ILE A 115 1.91 22.66 -20.84
N GLY A 116 1.63 23.95 -20.69
CA GLY A 116 2.38 24.90 -19.88
C GLY A 116 3.00 26.05 -20.67
N GLY A 117 3.28 27.13 -19.95
CA GLY A 117 3.83 28.37 -20.51
C GLY A 117 5.33 28.28 -20.86
N TYR A 118 5.85 29.34 -21.46
CA TYR A 118 7.26 29.43 -21.86
C TYR A 118 8.26 29.39 -20.67
N ASN A 119 7.81 29.72 -19.47
CA ASN A 119 8.62 29.58 -18.26
C ASN A 119 8.80 28.10 -17.84
N THR A 120 7.87 27.25 -18.24
CA THR A 120 7.87 25.81 -17.96
C THR A 120 8.56 25.02 -19.09
N ILE A 121 8.22 25.32 -20.35
CA ILE A 121 8.79 24.72 -21.56
C ILE A 121 9.12 25.83 -22.54
N GLU A 122 10.40 26.05 -22.77
CA GLU A 122 10.87 27.15 -23.61
C GLU A 122 10.48 27.01 -25.09
N ASN A 123 10.55 28.15 -25.82
CA ASN A 123 10.25 28.21 -27.23
C ASN A 123 11.23 27.41 -28.10
N SER A 124 12.45 27.14 -27.61
CA SER A 124 13.42 26.25 -28.26
C SER A 124 12.84 24.84 -28.50
N VAL A 125 12.22 24.25 -27.47
CA VAL A 125 11.57 22.93 -27.55
C VAL A 125 10.46 22.93 -28.61
N GLU A 126 9.64 23.97 -28.63
CA GLU A 126 8.57 24.13 -29.63
C GLU A 126 9.11 24.25 -31.07
N LYS A 127 10.20 25.04 -31.26
CA LYS A 127 10.88 25.20 -32.55
C LYS A 127 11.49 23.87 -33.03
N ASP A 128 12.11 23.13 -32.13
CA ASP A 128 12.71 21.82 -32.45
C ASP A 128 11.67 20.81 -32.92
N ILE A 129 10.48 20.81 -32.31
CA ILE A 129 9.37 19.94 -32.74
C ILE A 129 8.83 20.38 -34.11
N LYS A 130 8.62 21.68 -34.29
CA LYS A 130 8.19 22.25 -35.60
C LYS A 130 9.22 21.98 -36.70
N GLY A 131 10.52 22.03 -36.39
CA GLY A 131 11.63 21.67 -37.29
C GLY A 131 11.60 20.24 -37.79
N LYS A 132 10.90 19.33 -37.08
CA LYS A 132 10.64 17.92 -37.49
C LYS A 132 9.42 17.79 -38.41
N GLY A 133 8.75 18.89 -38.76
CA GLY A 133 7.52 18.90 -39.56
C GLY A 133 6.25 18.53 -38.77
N ILE A 134 6.29 18.60 -37.45
CA ILE A 134 5.18 18.26 -36.57
C ILE A 134 4.40 19.54 -36.19
N GLU A 135 3.07 19.50 -36.28
CA GLU A 135 2.22 20.58 -35.80
C GLU A 135 2.32 20.73 -34.30
N VAL A 136 2.41 21.96 -33.80
CA VAL A 136 2.49 22.21 -32.35
C VAL A 136 1.38 23.20 -31.97
N GLU A 137 0.61 22.83 -30.95
CA GLU A 137 -0.33 23.68 -30.27
C GLU A 137 0.02 23.76 -28.77
N ARG A 138 0.17 24.99 -28.26
CA ARG A 138 0.46 25.24 -26.86
C ARG A 138 -0.82 25.59 -26.10
N ILE A 139 -1.02 24.90 -24.96
CA ILE A 139 -2.11 25.15 -24.02
C ILE A 139 -1.52 25.60 -22.70
N ASN A 140 -1.75 26.83 -22.30
CA ASN A 140 -1.25 27.42 -21.07
C ASN A 140 -2.18 28.50 -20.53
N GLY A 141 -1.99 28.86 -19.29
CA GLY A 141 -2.57 30.01 -18.61
C GLY A 141 -1.49 30.79 -17.84
N ASN A 142 -1.87 31.84 -17.14
CA ASN A 142 -0.97 32.62 -16.29
C ASN A 142 -0.45 31.84 -15.07
N ASN A 143 -1.19 30.80 -14.67
CA ASN A 143 -0.86 29.89 -13.59
C ASN A 143 -1.45 28.50 -13.86
N ARG A 144 -1.15 27.53 -12.98
CA ARG A 144 -1.62 26.14 -13.11
C ARG A 144 -3.14 25.98 -13.11
N ILE A 145 -3.86 26.82 -12.37
CA ILE A 145 -5.34 26.81 -12.34
C ILE A 145 -5.88 27.20 -13.73
N GLU A 146 -5.40 28.30 -14.28
CA GLU A 146 -5.83 28.75 -15.61
C GLU A 146 -5.37 27.79 -16.71
N THR A 147 -4.16 27.20 -16.59
CA THR A 147 -3.72 26.15 -17.53
C THR A 147 -4.70 24.97 -17.50
N SER A 148 -5.12 24.49 -16.32
CA SER A 148 -6.08 23.39 -16.20
C SER A 148 -7.44 23.72 -16.83
N TYR A 149 -7.86 24.96 -16.70
CA TYR A 149 -9.09 25.45 -17.29
C TYR A 149 -9.03 25.52 -18.83
N ASN A 150 -7.89 25.96 -19.38
CA ASN A 150 -7.67 25.97 -20.82
C ASN A 150 -7.54 24.56 -21.41
N VAL A 151 -6.95 23.60 -20.65
CA VAL A 151 -6.99 22.18 -21.02
C VAL A 151 -8.44 21.67 -21.07
N ALA A 152 -9.26 22.00 -20.06
CA ALA A 152 -10.67 21.61 -20.04
C ALA A 152 -11.46 22.19 -21.21
N LYS A 153 -11.21 23.45 -21.61
CA LYS A 153 -11.78 24.03 -22.83
C LYS A 153 -11.38 23.22 -24.06
N LYS A 154 -10.12 22.85 -24.19
CA LYS A 154 -9.65 22.02 -25.30
C LYS A 154 -10.31 20.64 -25.30
N ILE A 155 -10.51 19.98 -24.15
CA ILE A 155 -11.29 18.75 -24.08
C ILE A 155 -12.71 18.96 -24.60
N ASN A 156 -13.34 20.10 -24.25
CA ASN A 156 -14.70 20.39 -24.68
C ASN A 156 -14.79 20.73 -26.19
N GLU A 157 -13.72 21.24 -26.80
CA GLU A 157 -13.61 21.47 -28.25
C GLU A 157 -13.52 20.15 -29.05
N VAL A 158 -12.80 19.17 -28.56
CA VAL A 158 -12.61 17.86 -29.21
C VAL A 158 -13.70 16.85 -28.86
N GLY A 159 -14.47 17.12 -27.80
CA GLY A 159 -15.58 16.30 -27.33
C GLY A 159 -16.33 17.05 -26.23
N ARG A 160 -17.54 16.60 -25.85
CA ARG A 160 -18.29 17.25 -24.77
C ARG A 160 -17.79 16.78 -23.39
N VAL A 161 -17.34 17.71 -22.56
CA VAL A 161 -17.08 17.43 -21.14
C VAL A 161 -18.39 17.18 -20.40
N LYS A 162 -18.51 16.04 -19.74
CA LYS A 162 -19.67 15.71 -18.89
C LYS A 162 -19.28 15.55 -17.42
N GLU A 163 -18.00 15.43 -17.15
CA GLU A 163 -17.46 15.08 -15.84
C GLU A 163 -16.28 15.96 -15.50
N VAL A 164 -16.29 16.51 -14.29
CA VAL A 164 -15.26 17.41 -13.76
C VAL A 164 -14.75 16.89 -12.43
N MET A 165 -13.43 16.75 -12.31
CA MET A 165 -12.73 16.40 -11.09
C MET A 165 -12.02 17.64 -10.55
N LEU A 166 -12.53 18.18 -9.45
CA LEU A 166 -11.92 19.33 -8.75
C LEU A 166 -10.82 18.81 -7.83
N THR A 167 -9.60 19.32 -8.00
CA THR A 167 -8.46 19.02 -7.14
C THR A 167 -7.75 20.29 -6.70
N ASN A 168 -7.12 20.28 -5.52
CA ASN A 168 -6.35 21.45 -5.11
C ASN A 168 -5.02 21.50 -5.88
N GLY A 169 -4.77 22.59 -6.58
CA GLY A 169 -3.60 22.77 -7.45
C GLY A 169 -2.27 22.98 -6.69
N PHE A 170 -2.30 23.15 -5.36
CA PHE A 170 -1.12 23.47 -4.55
C PHE A 170 -0.74 22.36 -3.56
N VAL A 171 -1.74 21.63 -3.05
CA VAL A 171 -1.53 20.56 -2.05
C VAL A 171 -2.17 19.23 -2.47
N GLY A 172 -2.80 19.15 -3.64
CA GLY A 172 -3.56 17.99 -4.13
C GLY A 172 -2.96 17.29 -5.35
N GLU A 173 -1.64 17.32 -5.57
CA GLU A 173 -1.03 16.68 -6.74
C GLU A 173 -1.34 15.18 -6.79
N ALA A 174 -1.29 14.49 -5.65
CA ALA A 174 -1.61 13.06 -5.58
C ALA A 174 -3.11 12.78 -5.79
N ASP A 175 -3.99 13.70 -5.37
CA ASP A 175 -5.43 13.61 -5.61
C ASP A 175 -5.73 13.73 -7.11
N ALA A 176 -5.06 14.67 -7.81
CA ALA A 176 -5.15 14.80 -9.26
C ALA A 176 -4.66 13.54 -9.98
N MET A 177 -3.55 12.95 -9.53
CA MET A 177 -3.01 11.71 -10.12
C MET A 177 -3.87 10.48 -9.82
N SER A 178 -4.57 10.47 -8.69
CA SER A 178 -5.52 9.39 -8.37
C SER A 178 -6.69 9.33 -9.36
N VAL A 179 -7.19 10.48 -9.84
CA VAL A 179 -8.28 10.54 -10.83
C VAL A 179 -7.79 10.66 -12.28
N ALA A 180 -6.50 10.78 -12.51
CA ALA A 180 -5.94 10.92 -13.85
C ALA A 180 -6.35 9.80 -14.83
N PRO A 181 -6.32 8.50 -14.43
CA PRO A 181 -6.82 7.41 -15.28
C PRO A 181 -8.32 7.52 -15.55
N VAL A 182 -9.11 7.95 -14.55
CA VAL A 182 -10.56 8.15 -14.67
C VAL A 182 -10.85 9.28 -15.67
N ALA A 183 -10.14 10.40 -15.55
CA ALA A 183 -10.25 11.51 -16.50
C ALA A 183 -9.91 11.08 -17.93
N ALA A 184 -8.85 10.27 -18.10
CA ALA A 184 -8.49 9.73 -19.41
C ALA A 184 -9.56 8.76 -19.96
N LYS A 185 -10.12 7.90 -19.11
CA LYS A 185 -11.19 6.94 -19.48
C LYS A 185 -12.46 7.66 -19.91
N ASN A 186 -12.93 8.59 -19.08
CA ASN A 186 -14.23 9.26 -19.25
C ASN A 186 -14.14 10.53 -20.11
N LYS A 187 -12.93 10.91 -20.56
CA LYS A 187 -12.67 12.20 -21.24
C LYS A 187 -13.14 13.38 -20.39
N GLY A 188 -12.98 13.23 -19.07
CA GLY A 188 -13.36 14.22 -18.06
C GLY A 188 -12.27 15.28 -17.88
N ALA A 189 -12.63 16.41 -17.28
CA ALA A 189 -11.69 17.50 -17.02
C ALA A 189 -11.19 17.45 -15.57
N ILE A 190 -9.87 17.46 -15.37
CA ILE A 190 -9.26 17.72 -14.05
C ILE A 190 -9.08 19.24 -13.96
N ILE A 191 -9.80 19.86 -13.04
CA ILE A 191 -9.75 21.30 -12.78
C ILE A 191 -8.99 21.54 -11.48
N LEU A 192 -7.89 22.25 -11.60
CA LEU A 192 -7.14 22.70 -10.44
C LEU A 192 -7.83 23.94 -9.83
N THR A 193 -7.88 23.98 -8.52
CA THR A 193 -8.49 25.08 -7.75
C THR A 193 -7.62 25.45 -6.55
N ASP A 194 -7.88 26.59 -5.94
CA ASP A 194 -7.32 26.98 -4.64
C ASP A 194 -7.99 26.27 -3.45
N GLY A 195 -8.93 25.37 -3.74
CA GLY A 195 -9.74 24.66 -2.74
C GLY A 195 -10.98 25.44 -2.28
N LYS A 196 -11.19 26.68 -2.74
CA LYS A 196 -12.28 27.55 -2.29
C LYS A 196 -13.20 28.04 -3.40
N SER A 197 -12.67 28.14 -4.63
CA SER A 197 -13.41 28.72 -5.75
C SER A 197 -13.07 28.06 -7.09
N ILE A 198 -14.00 28.19 -8.04
CA ILE A 198 -13.82 27.92 -9.46
C ILE A 198 -14.45 29.05 -10.27
N PRO A 199 -13.91 29.35 -11.46
CA PRO A 199 -14.36 30.51 -12.24
C PRO A 199 -15.53 30.21 -13.20
N PHE A 200 -16.26 29.10 -13.08
CA PHE A 200 -17.34 28.68 -13.99
C PHE A 200 -18.47 27.98 -13.23
N GLY A 201 -19.63 27.90 -13.88
CA GLY A 201 -20.78 27.12 -13.39
C GLY A 201 -20.61 25.64 -13.66
N THR A 202 -21.27 24.81 -12.85
CA THR A 202 -21.17 23.34 -12.92
C THR A 202 -22.53 22.70 -13.25
N GLU A 203 -23.47 23.46 -13.69
CA GLU A 203 -24.80 23.01 -14.13
C GLU A 203 -24.61 21.96 -15.24
N ASP A 204 -25.39 20.89 -15.19
CA ASP A 204 -25.34 19.77 -16.14
C ASP A 204 -24.03 18.97 -16.16
N LEU A 205 -23.14 19.14 -15.17
CA LEU A 205 -21.91 18.40 -15.04
C LEU A 205 -21.95 17.43 -13.84
N ASN A 206 -21.34 16.26 -14.01
CA ASN A 206 -21.01 15.40 -12.88
C ASN A 206 -19.73 15.93 -12.23
N VAL A 207 -19.84 16.43 -11.01
CA VAL A 207 -18.70 17.04 -10.32
C VAL A 207 -18.24 16.19 -9.17
N TYR A 208 -16.95 15.92 -9.11
CA TYR A 208 -16.28 15.23 -8.01
C TYR A 208 -15.26 16.17 -7.36
N ALA A 209 -15.28 16.28 -6.05
CA ALA A 209 -14.26 16.98 -5.26
C ALA A 209 -13.28 15.94 -4.69
N ILE A 210 -12.06 15.93 -5.22
CA ILE A 210 -11.06 14.92 -4.89
C ILE A 210 -10.10 15.46 -3.84
N GLY A 211 -10.03 14.76 -2.72
CA GLY A 211 -9.23 15.14 -1.55
C GLY A 211 -10.06 15.47 -0.31
N GLY A 212 -9.37 15.60 0.81
CA GLY A 212 -9.97 15.90 2.11
C GLY A 212 -10.50 17.33 2.22
N LYS A 213 -11.10 17.66 3.38
CA LYS A 213 -11.67 19.01 3.66
C LYS A 213 -10.62 20.11 3.68
N SER A 214 -9.38 19.78 4.00
CA SER A 214 -8.24 20.73 3.94
C SER A 214 -7.82 21.07 2.51
N ALA A 215 -8.02 20.16 1.56
CA ALA A 215 -7.70 20.39 0.15
C ALA A 215 -8.83 21.13 -0.59
N ILE A 216 -10.09 20.69 -0.42
CA ILE A 216 -11.28 21.28 -1.03
C ILE A 216 -12.30 21.61 0.07
N SER A 217 -12.68 22.88 0.19
CA SER A 217 -13.62 23.35 1.22
C SER A 217 -15.01 22.74 1.06
N GLU A 218 -15.74 22.62 2.16
CA GLU A 218 -17.15 22.17 2.14
C GLU A 218 -18.06 23.17 1.39
N ASP A 219 -17.72 24.45 1.44
CA ASP A 219 -18.47 25.49 0.73
C ASP A 219 -18.36 25.33 -0.77
N LEU A 220 -17.14 25.02 -1.29
CA LEU A 220 -16.96 24.75 -2.72
C LEU A 220 -17.70 23.47 -3.12
N VAL A 221 -17.65 22.41 -2.30
CA VAL A 221 -18.39 21.17 -2.56
C VAL A 221 -19.90 21.42 -2.64
N LYS A 222 -20.46 22.16 -1.71
CA LYS A 222 -21.88 22.53 -1.73
C LYS A 222 -22.24 23.41 -2.92
N LYS A 223 -21.43 24.44 -3.21
CA LYS A 223 -21.65 25.38 -4.32
C LYS A 223 -21.67 24.69 -5.68
N THR A 224 -20.85 23.66 -5.86
CA THR A 224 -20.71 22.92 -7.11
C THR A 224 -21.55 21.63 -7.17
N ASN A 225 -22.30 21.34 -6.11
CA ASN A 225 -23.02 20.07 -5.92
C ASN A 225 -22.10 18.84 -6.17
N ALA A 226 -20.82 18.95 -5.76
CA ALA A 226 -19.83 17.93 -6.02
C ALA A 226 -19.95 16.74 -5.06
N THR A 227 -19.71 15.53 -5.55
CA THR A 227 -19.51 14.36 -4.71
C THR A 227 -18.06 14.34 -4.23
N ARG A 228 -17.83 14.39 -2.89
CA ARG A 228 -16.49 14.30 -2.32
C ARG A 228 -15.96 12.88 -2.35
N ILE A 229 -14.71 12.71 -2.80
CA ILE A 229 -13.92 11.49 -2.70
C ILE A 229 -12.57 11.88 -2.11
N GLY A 230 -12.34 11.51 -0.85
CA GLY A 230 -11.10 11.88 -0.15
C GLY A 230 -10.88 10.97 1.06
N GLY A 231 -9.63 10.71 1.35
CA GLY A 231 -9.15 9.96 2.51
C GLY A 231 -8.37 10.85 3.49
N ASN A 232 -7.81 10.22 4.50
CA ASN A 232 -6.95 10.87 5.48
C ASN A 232 -5.57 11.20 4.88
N ASP A 233 -5.16 10.40 3.89
CA ASP A 233 -3.93 10.60 3.13
C ASP A 233 -4.15 10.33 1.63
N ARG A 234 -3.07 10.49 0.84
CA ARG A 234 -3.08 10.27 -0.61
C ARG A 234 -3.38 8.83 -1.03
N PHE A 235 -2.98 7.85 -0.22
CA PHE A 235 -3.18 6.42 -0.51
C PHE A 235 -4.63 6.02 -0.25
N GLU A 236 -5.22 6.55 0.81
CA GLU A 236 -6.64 6.36 1.09
C GLU A 236 -7.53 7.08 0.07
N THR A 237 -7.17 8.30 -0.35
CA THR A 237 -7.86 9.01 -1.45
C THR A 237 -7.79 8.18 -2.73
N ASN A 238 -6.60 7.68 -3.10
CA ASN A 238 -6.40 6.85 -4.29
C ASN A 238 -7.24 5.56 -4.21
N LYS A 239 -7.24 4.87 -3.07
CA LYS A 239 -8.06 3.70 -2.83
C LYS A 239 -9.55 3.99 -3.06
N LYS A 240 -10.09 5.06 -2.47
CA LYS A 240 -11.51 5.45 -2.61
C LYS A 240 -11.88 5.81 -4.06
N VAL A 241 -10.96 6.42 -4.80
CA VAL A 241 -11.14 6.67 -6.25
C VAL A 241 -11.24 5.35 -7.00
N ILE A 242 -10.35 4.39 -6.71
CA ILE A 242 -10.38 3.08 -7.36
C ILE A 242 -11.68 2.33 -7.02
N GLU A 243 -12.07 2.30 -5.76
CA GLU A 243 -13.33 1.68 -5.32
C GLU A 243 -14.56 2.28 -6.01
N LYS A 244 -14.56 3.60 -6.23
CA LYS A 244 -15.66 4.31 -6.90
C LYS A 244 -15.74 4.04 -8.39
N PHE A 245 -14.62 4.09 -9.11
CA PHE A 245 -14.59 4.11 -10.57
C PHE A 245 -14.13 2.80 -11.22
N TYR A 246 -13.51 1.89 -10.46
CA TYR A 246 -12.97 0.61 -10.92
C TYR A 246 -13.42 -0.54 -10.02
N ASN A 247 -14.67 -0.49 -9.56
CA ASN A 247 -15.22 -1.53 -8.70
C ASN A 247 -15.03 -2.92 -9.32
N GLY A 248 -14.46 -3.85 -8.55
CA GLY A 248 -14.17 -5.21 -9.00
C GLY A 248 -12.93 -5.35 -9.88
N ALA A 249 -12.07 -4.32 -9.96
CA ALA A 249 -10.78 -4.44 -10.66
C ALA A 249 -9.92 -5.53 -10.03
N THR A 250 -9.30 -6.36 -10.89
CA THR A 250 -8.36 -7.42 -10.50
C THR A 250 -6.98 -7.23 -11.11
N ASP A 251 -6.85 -6.25 -11.98
CA ASP A 251 -5.62 -5.93 -12.70
C ASP A 251 -5.21 -4.51 -12.37
N PHE A 252 -3.97 -4.31 -11.92
CA PHE A 252 -3.52 -3.04 -11.40
C PHE A 252 -2.17 -2.61 -11.99
N TYR A 253 -2.01 -1.32 -12.21
CA TYR A 253 -0.71 -0.69 -12.26
C TYR A 253 -0.35 -0.20 -10.86
N ILE A 254 0.94 -0.23 -10.51
CA ILE A 254 1.46 0.38 -9.28
C ILE A 254 2.55 1.39 -9.62
N THR A 255 2.50 2.56 -8.98
CA THR A 255 3.50 3.64 -9.14
C THR A 255 3.84 4.25 -7.78
N LYS A 256 4.97 4.95 -7.69
CA LYS A 256 5.35 5.68 -6.48
C LYS A 256 4.31 6.74 -6.11
N GLY A 257 3.88 6.76 -4.84
CA GLY A 257 2.91 7.73 -4.34
C GLY A 257 3.49 9.11 -3.99
N TYR A 258 4.81 9.23 -3.87
CA TYR A 258 5.50 10.50 -3.60
C TYR A 258 6.25 11.06 -4.83
N GLN A 259 6.39 10.28 -5.90
CA GLN A 259 6.99 10.70 -7.18
C GLN A 259 6.00 10.40 -8.30
N LEU A 260 5.13 11.36 -8.58
CA LEU A 260 3.88 11.16 -9.33
C LEU A 260 4.03 11.20 -10.85
N VAL A 261 5.25 11.41 -11.36
CA VAL A 261 5.50 11.58 -12.81
C VAL A 261 5.13 10.32 -13.62
N ASP A 262 5.38 9.13 -13.05
CA ASP A 262 5.03 7.87 -13.70
C ASP A 262 3.51 7.67 -13.72
N ALA A 263 2.80 8.05 -12.66
CA ALA A 263 1.34 8.02 -12.62
C ALA A 263 0.72 8.96 -13.68
N LEU A 264 1.31 10.14 -13.87
CA LEU A 264 0.87 11.08 -14.91
C LEU A 264 1.01 10.48 -16.30
N THR A 265 2.22 10.03 -16.66
CA THR A 265 2.50 9.50 -18.01
C THR A 265 1.76 8.19 -18.31
N LEU A 266 1.49 7.41 -17.26
CA LEU A 266 0.74 6.16 -17.33
C LEU A 266 -0.77 6.37 -17.51
N SER A 267 -1.33 7.48 -17.06
CA SER A 267 -2.78 7.70 -16.99
C SER A 267 -3.53 7.46 -18.31
N PRO A 268 -3.01 7.81 -19.51
CA PRO A 268 -3.70 7.53 -20.78
C PRO A 268 -3.75 6.03 -21.14
N LEU A 269 -2.78 5.25 -20.66
CA LEU A 269 -2.75 3.79 -20.83
C LEU A 269 -3.63 3.07 -19.81
N ALA A 270 -3.81 3.67 -18.63
CA ALA A 270 -4.45 3.07 -17.46
C ALA A 270 -5.99 3.22 -17.43
N LYS A 271 -6.63 3.39 -18.60
CA LYS A 271 -8.08 3.65 -18.69
C LYS A 271 -8.92 2.54 -18.05
N GLU A 272 -8.56 1.29 -18.29
CA GLU A 272 -9.31 0.11 -17.80
C GLU A 272 -8.63 -0.62 -16.63
N LYS A 273 -7.40 -0.29 -16.34
CA LYS A 273 -6.58 -0.90 -15.30
C LYS A 273 -6.09 0.21 -14.37
N PRO A 274 -6.66 0.35 -13.16
CA PRO A 274 -6.37 1.49 -12.28
C PRO A 274 -4.91 1.55 -11.82
N ILE A 275 -4.48 2.75 -11.45
CA ILE A 275 -3.17 3.04 -10.87
C ILE A 275 -3.30 3.08 -9.34
N VAL A 276 -2.58 2.19 -8.67
CA VAL A 276 -2.41 2.23 -7.21
C VAL A 276 -1.13 3.00 -6.89
N LEU A 277 -1.27 4.07 -6.14
CA LEU A 277 -0.14 4.80 -5.56
C LEU A 277 0.40 4.01 -4.38
N VAL A 278 1.71 3.76 -4.37
CA VAL A 278 2.35 2.97 -3.31
C VAL A 278 3.58 3.67 -2.73
N ALA A 279 3.83 3.42 -1.46
CA ALA A 279 5.06 3.78 -0.76
C ALA A 279 5.34 2.75 0.33
N ASP A 280 6.52 2.79 0.92
CA ASP A 280 6.83 1.96 2.08
C ASP A 280 5.82 2.24 3.22
N GLY A 281 5.30 1.18 3.83
CA GLY A 281 4.29 1.26 4.90
C GLY A 281 2.89 1.77 4.49
N SER A 282 2.66 2.19 3.22
CA SER A 282 1.32 2.61 2.78
C SER A 282 0.33 1.45 2.73
N ASN A 283 -0.95 1.75 2.94
CA ASN A 283 -2.02 0.75 2.79
C ASN A 283 -2.14 0.27 1.34
N LYS A 284 -1.86 -1.00 1.10
CA LYS A 284 -1.92 -1.68 -0.20
C LYS A 284 -3.11 -2.64 -0.32
N GLY A 285 -4.05 -2.60 0.64
CA GLY A 285 -5.18 -3.54 0.73
C GLY A 285 -6.08 -3.59 -0.51
N ILE A 286 -6.06 -2.55 -1.36
CA ILE A 286 -6.79 -2.53 -2.64
C ILE A 286 -6.24 -3.58 -3.63
N LEU A 287 -4.99 -4.01 -3.47
CA LEU A 287 -4.36 -5.04 -4.30
C LEU A 287 -4.77 -6.47 -3.90
N LYS A 288 -5.53 -6.60 -2.82
CA LYS A 288 -6.02 -7.90 -2.36
C LYS A 288 -6.89 -8.55 -3.43
N GLY A 289 -6.54 -9.77 -3.88
CA GLY A 289 -7.24 -10.46 -4.96
C GLY A 289 -6.86 -10.02 -6.37
N ALA A 290 -5.77 -9.25 -6.52
CA ALA A 290 -5.26 -8.90 -7.83
C ALA A 290 -4.87 -10.16 -8.63
N LYS A 291 -5.26 -10.20 -9.90
CA LYS A 291 -4.82 -11.23 -10.87
C LYS A 291 -3.55 -10.80 -11.60
N SER A 292 -3.33 -9.51 -11.71
CA SER A 292 -2.08 -9.00 -12.25
C SER A 292 -1.67 -7.67 -11.62
N ILE A 293 -0.34 -7.49 -11.49
CA ILE A 293 0.28 -6.22 -11.16
C ILE A 293 1.31 -5.87 -12.22
N THR A 294 1.26 -4.64 -12.72
CA THR A 294 2.32 -4.07 -13.54
C THR A 294 3.03 -2.98 -12.77
N LYS A 295 4.28 -3.20 -12.42
CA LYS A 295 5.15 -2.21 -11.77
C LYS A 295 5.60 -1.16 -12.78
N VAL A 296 5.38 0.13 -12.48
CA VAL A 296 5.77 1.23 -13.37
C VAL A 296 6.70 2.19 -12.64
N GLY A 297 7.84 2.46 -13.28
CA GLY A 297 8.91 3.25 -12.68
C GLY A 297 9.71 2.50 -11.60
N GLY A 298 10.67 3.19 -11.03
CA GLY A 298 11.63 2.61 -10.09
C GLY A 298 11.09 2.50 -8.65
N ILE A 299 10.05 1.70 -8.42
CA ILE A 299 9.58 1.38 -7.07
C ILE A 299 10.66 0.53 -6.38
N ASP A 300 11.04 0.90 -5.15
CA ASP A 300 12.03 0.14 -4.39
C ASP A 300 11.58 -1.30 -4.08
N ALA A 301 12.55 -2.16 -3.80
CA ALA A 301 12.30 -3.59 -3.63
C ALA A 301 11.39 -3.89 -2.43
N ASN A 302 11.51 -3.13 -1.32
CA ASN A 302 10.70 -3.34 -0.13
C ASN A 302 9.25 -2.95 -0.36
N THR A 303 9.00 -1.75 -0.90
CA THR A 303 7.65 -1.31 -1.29
C THR A 303 6.99 -2.27 -2.27
N TYR A 304 7.76 -2.76 -3.27
CA TYR A 304 7.24 -3.73 -4.23
C TYR A 304 6.90 -5.07 -3.58
N LYS A 305 7.79 -5.56 -2.71
CA LYS A 305 7.53 -6.77 -1.93
C LYS A 305 6.24 -6.65 -1.10
N GLN A 306 6.02 -5.53 -0.42
CA GLN A 306 4.78 -5.28 0.31
C GLN A 306 3.53 -5.31 -0.59
N CYS A 307 3.64 -4.91 -1.86
CA CYS A 307 2.54 -5.07 -2.82
C CYS A 307 2.27 -6.53 -3.14
N LEU A 308 3.34 -7.30 -3.40
CA LEU A 308 3.22 -8.73 -3.68
C LEU A 308 2.71 -9.51 -2.46
N ASP A 309 3.18 -9.18 -1.26
CA ASP A 309 2.72 -9.82 -0.03
C ASP A 309 1.19 -9.69 0.15
N VAL A 310 0.59 -8.55 -0.23
CA VAL A 310 -0.86 -8.36 -0.22
C VAL A 310 -1.55 -9.18 -1.31
N VAL A 311 -0.94 -9.33 -2.48
CA VAL A 311 -1.47 -10.14 -3.59
C VAL A 311 -1.33 -11.62 -3.30
N GLU A 312 -0.14 -12.07 -2.92
CA GLU A 312 0.17 -13.47 -2.61
C GLU A 312 -0.68 -14.00 -1.46
N TYR A 313 -1.09 -13.11 -0.52
CA TYR A 313 -2.09 -13.46 0.50
C TYR A 313 -3.44 -13.90 -0.12
N ASN A 314 -3.64 -13.67 -1.45
CA ASN A 314 -4.82 -14.12 -2.19
C ASN A 314 -4.51 -14.99 -3.41
N ASP A 315 -3.26 -14.99 -3.92
CA ASP A 315 -2.91 -15.79 -5.11
C ASP A 315 -2.45 -17.20 -4.78
N MET A 316 -2.21 -17.46 -3.55
CA MET A 316 -2.66 -18.74 -3.10
C MET A 316 -4.17 -18.68 -3.30
N ASN A 317 -4.69 -19.34 -4.31
CA ASN A 317 -6.08 -19.80 -4.41
C ASN A 317 -6.28 -20.86 -3.32
N ILE A 318 -5.84 -20.44 -2.17
CA ILE A 318 -6.22 -20.93 -0.91
C ILE A 318 -7.47 -20.11 -0.62
N THR A 319 -8.56 -20.43 -1.30
CA THR A 319 -9.79 -20.49 -0.51
C THR A 319 -9.31 -21.18 0.74
N PRO A 320 -9.25 -20.48 1.90
CA PRO A 320 -8.90 -21.18 3.13
C PRO A 320 -9.79 -22.40 3.07
N ASN A 321 -9.20 -23.59 2.81
CA ASN A 321 -9.99 -24.81 2.67
C ASN A 321 -10.84 -24.97 3.91
N ILE A 322 -10.54 -24.18 4.95
CA ILE A 322 -11.29 -24.09 6.20
C ILE A 322 -11.11 -22.68 6.78
N VAL A 323 -12.09 -21.78 6.61
CA VAL A 323 -12.40 -20.80 7.65
C VAL A 323 -13.35 -21.50 8.59
N LYS A 324 -12.85 -22.00 9.69
CA LYS A 324 -13.68 -22.59 10.72
C LYS A 324 -13.90 -21.55 11.80
N HIS A 325 -15.10 -21.02 11.91
CA HIS A 325 -15.51 -20.32 13.12
C HIS A 325 -15.40 -21.32 14.28
N LEU A 326 -14.51 -21.04 15.22
CA LEU A 326 -14.23 -21.94 16.33
C LEU A 326 -15.25 -21.73 17.45
N THR A 327 -15.41 -20.49 17.88
CA THR A 327 -16.34 -20.11 18.94
C THR A 327 -16.46 -18.58 19.05
N SER A 328 -17.49 -18.14 19.75
CA SER A 328 -17.67 -16.76 20.21
C SER A 328 -17.89 -16.75 21.71
N ILE A 329 -17.33 -15.79 22.42
CA ILE A 329 -17.42 -15.65 23.87
C ILE A 329 -17.87 -14.23 24.21
N GLU A 330 -18.88 -14.13 25.10
CA GLU A 330 -19.35 -12.81 25.58
C GLU A 330 -18.20 -12.04 26.26
N GLY A 331 -17.98 -10.81 25.79
CA GLY A 331 -16.85 -9.96 26.20
C GLY A 331 -17.06 -9.15 27.46
N ASN A 332 -18.29 -8.96 27.90
CA ASN A 332 -18.64 -7.99 28.94
C ASN A 332 -17.93 -8.20 30.30
N GLU A 333 -17.60 -9.45 30.62
CA GLU A 333 -16.96 -9.80 31.90
C GLU A 333 -15.44 -10.06 31.77
N VAL A 334 -14.86 -9.94 30.58
CA VAL A 334 -13.44 -10.20 30.35
C VAL A 334 -12.66 -8.90 30.40
N SER A 335 -11.75 -8.77 31.36
CA SER A 335 -10.83 -7.63 31.47
C SER A 335 -9.38 -7.99 31.20
N GLU A 336 -9.04 -9.27 31.25
CA GLU A 336 -7.69 -9.77 30.97
C GLU A 336 -7.73 -10.79 29.84
N VAL A 337 -6.75 -10.72 28.95
CA VAL A 337 -6.58 -11.66 27.82
C VAL A 337 -5.18 -12.25 27.88
N SER A 338 -5.10 -13.59 27.77
CA SER A 338 -3.84 -14.31 27.68
C SER A 338 -3.88 -15.26 26.49
N ILE A 339 -2.93 -15.13 25.58
CA ILE A 339 -2.83 -15.89 24.33
C ILE A 339 -1.52 -16.63 24.31
N GLU A 340 -1.55 -17.95 24.25
CA GLU A 340 -0.37 -18.81 24.10
C GLU A 340 -0.38 -19.53 22.76
N ILE A 341 0.72 -19.43 22.00
CA ILE A 341 0.81 -19.97 20.66
C ILE A 341 2.14 -20.66 20.45
N ASP A 342 2.07 -21.83 19.81
CA ASP A 342 3.25 -22.56 19.35
C ASP A 342 3.09 -22.97 17.89
N ASN A 343 4.00 -22.51 17.02
CA ASN A 343 4.08 -22.80 15.58
C ASN A 343 2.88 -22.37 14.73
N LEU A 344 2.24 -21.26 15.10
CA LEU A 344 1.10 -20.68 14.40
C LEU A 344 1.26 -19.18 14.23
N GLY A 345 0.51 -18.61 13.26
CA GLY A 345 0.26 -17.18 13.19
C GLY A 345 -0.93 -16.78 14.05
N VAL A 346 -0.89 -15.59 14.64
CA VAL A 346 -2.02 -14.98 15.33
C VAL A 346 -2.21 -13.57 14.87
N VAL A 347 -3.45 -13.24 14.56
CA VAL A 347 -3.89 -11.87 14.27
C VAL A 347 -4.95 -11.51 15.30
N VAL A 348 -4.71 -10.44 16.05
CA VAL A 348 -5.68 -9.88 16.99
C VAL A 348 -6.14 -8.54 16.45
N GLU A 349 -7.44 -8.42 16.21
CA GLU A 349 -8.05 -7.22 15.64
C GLU A 349 -9.39 -6.90 16.34
N LYS A 350 -9.83 -5.65 16.27
CA LYS A 350 -11.13 -5.27 16.82
C LYS A 350 -12.29 -5.89 16.06
N THR A 351 -13.33 -6.29 16.81
CA THR A 351 -14.64 -6.61 16.23
C THR A 351 -15.60 -5.43 16.41
N ASN A 352 -16.70 -5.48 15.63
CA ASN A 352 -17.83 -4.56 15.80
C ASN A 352 -18.90 -5.14 16.75
N THR A 353 -18.58 -6.19 17.48
CA THR A 353 -19.48 -6.89 18.40
C THR A 353 -18.92 -6.84 19.82
N ASP A 354 -19.76 -7.07 20.83
CA ASP A 354 -19.37 -7.21 22.23
C ASP A 354 -18.80 -8.59 22.56
N LYS A 355 -18.51 -9.42 21.53
CA LYS A 355 -18.03 -10.77 21.68
C LYS A 355 -16.60 -10.91 21.20
N PHE A 356 -15.85 -11.79 21.85
CA PHE A 356 -14.64 -12.35 21.29
C PHE A 356 -15.01 -13.35 20.20
N GLU A 357 -14.41 -13.23 19.03
CA GLU A 357 -14.62 -14.10 17.89
C GLU A 357 -13.32 -14.81 17.56
N PHE A 358 -13.40 -16.12 17.33
CA PHE A 358 -12.22 -16.94 17.05
C PHE A 358 -12.43 -17.69 15.75
N ASP A 359 -11.58 -17.38 14.77
CA ASP A 359 -11.57 -18.01 13.47
C ASP A 359 -10.23 -18.69 13.24
N TYR A 360 -10.28 -19.94 12.81
CA TYR A 360 -9.10 -20.64 12.34
C TYR A 360 -9.06 -20.59 10.81
N VAL A 361 -7.97 -20.08 10.28
CA VAL A 361 -7.71 -19.98 8.84
C VAL A 361 -6.56 -20.92 8.51
N SER A 362 -6.82 -21.99 7.79
CA SER A 362 -5.82 -22.96 7.35
C SER A 362 -5.85 -23.15 5.85
N VAL A 363 -4.67 -23.31 5.31
CA VAL A 363 -4.44 -23.60 3.90
C VAL A 363 -4.39 -25.09 3.61
N THR A 364 -4.03 -25.88 4.61
CA THR A 364 -3.90 -27.33 4.51
C THR A 364 -4.92 -28.01 5.42
N ASN A 365 -5.46 -29.16 4.99
CA ASN A 365 -6.35 -30.02 5.78
C ASN A 365 -5.67 -30.68 7.00
N GLU A 366 -4.67 -30.04 7.61
CA GLU A 366 -3.92 -30.65 8.69
C GLU A 366 -4.71 -30.69 10.00
N LYS A 367 -4.99 -31.91 10.45
CA LYS A 367 -5.70 -32.21 11.70
C LYS A 367 -4.86 -32.01 12.97
N ASN A 368 -3.66 -31.44 12.90
CA ASN A 368 -2.67 -31.47 13.97
C ASN A 368 -2.63 -30.20 14.84
N CYS A 369 -3.63 -29.33 14.74
CA CYS A 369 -3.73 -28.15 15.60
C CYS A 369 -4.71 -28.39 16.74
N THR A 370 -4.27 -28.12 17.97
CA THR A 370 -5.15 -28.05 19.14
C THR A 370 -5.47 -26.59 19.45
N PHE A 371 -6.74 -26.30 19.60
CA PHE A 371 -7.22 -24.98 19.98
C PHE A 371 -8.13 -25.12 21.22
N SER A 372 -7.86 -24.31 22.24
CA SER A 372 -8.72 -24.22 23.40
C SER A 372 -8.91 -22.77 23.83
N VAL A 373 -10.13 -22.44 24.22
CA VAL A 373 -10.48 -21.14 24.81
C VAL A 373 -11.18 -21.42 26.13
N ASN A 374 -10.61 -20.90 27.21
CA ASN A 374 -11.14 -21.06 28.55
C ASN A 374 -11.38 -19.67 29.17
N LYS A 375 -12.52 -19.53 29.85
CA LYS A 375 -12.82 -18.37 30.68
C LYS A 375 -12.54 -18.77 32.12
N GLU A 376 -11.56 -18.14 32.75
CA GLU A 376 -11.23 -18.34 34.15
C GLU A 376 -11.84 -17.22 34.99
N SER A 377 -12.61 -17.59 36.03
CA SER A 377 -13.01 -16.63 37.05
C SER A 377 -11.84 -16.46 38.03
N SER A 378 -11.32 -15.22 38.17
CA SER A 378 -10.36 -14.94 39.22
C SER A 378 -11.04 -15.17 40.58
N SER A 379 -10.39 -15.95 41.43
CA SER A 379 -10.85 -16.31 42.77
C SER A 379 -11.14 -15.07 43.61
N ASN A 380 -12.26 -15.13 44.34
CA ASN A 380 -12.66 -14.22 45.43
C ASN A 380 -13.01 -12.78 45.05
N ASN A 381 -14.28 -12.55 44.82
CA ASN A 381 -14.97 -11.23 44.83
C ASN A 381 -14.56 -10.19 43.79
N VAL A 382 -13.92 -10.52 42.72
CA VAL A 382 -13.62 -9.57 41.63
C VAL A 382 -14.45 -9.89 40.40
N LYS A 383 -15.14 -8.91 39.88
CA LYS A 383 -16.11 -8.92 38.78
C LYS A 383 -15.49 -9.12 37.39
N TYR A 384 -14.24 -9.60 37.29
CA TYR A 384 -13.46 -9.59 36.04
C TYR A 384 -12.92 -10.97 35.70
N GLY A 385 -13.30 -11.48 34.54
CA GLY A 385 -12.82 -12.76 34.02
C GLY A 385 -11.56 -12.62 33.18
N LYS A 386 -10.71 -13.62 33.22
CA LYS A 386 -9.55 -13.81 32.35
C LYS A 386 -9.94 -14.73 31.20
N LEU A 387 -9.66 -14.32 29.97
CA LEU A 387 -9.77 -15.15 28.80
C LEU A 387 -8.40 -15.77 28.50
N PHE A 388 -8.35 -17.08 28.46
CA PHE A 388 -7.16 -17.82 28.09
C PHE A 388 -7.37 -18.53 26.77
N VAL A 389 -6.50 -18.25 25.79
CA VAL A 389 -6.50 -18.84 24.46
C VAL A 389 -5.21 -19.62 24.29
N SER A 390 -5.29 -20.91 23.99
CA SER A 390 -4.13 -21.72 23.65
C SER A 390 -4.30 -22.38 22.30
N ALA A 391 -3.30 -22.23 21.44
CA ALA A 391 -3.26 -22.86 20.14
C ALA A 391 -1.87 -23.42 19.86
N LYS A 392 -1.82 -24.73 19.57
CA LYS A 392 -0.56 -25.45 19.36
C LYS A 392 -0.64 -26.33 18.13
N LYS A 393 0.37 -26.26 17.26
CA LYS A 393 0.57 -27.18 16.13
C LYS A 393 1.65 -28.21 16.50
N LYS A 394 1.33 -29.50 16.40
CA LYS A 394 2.30 -30.56 16.61
C LYS A 394 3.19 -30.68 15.36
N ILE A 395 4.49 -30.45 15.50
CA ILE A 395 5.48 -30.65 14.43
C ILE A 395 6.00 -32.07 14.48
N GLU A 396 5.94 -32.80 13.36
CA GLU A 396 6.64 -34.07 13.23
C GLU A 396 8.15 -33.82 13.07
N LYS A 397 8.98 -34.79 13.52
CA LYS A 397 10.45 -34.63 13.56
C LYS A 397 11.14 -34.33 12.22
N GLN A 398 10.47 -34.58 11.10
CA GLN A 398 10.97 -34.30 9.75
C GLN A 398 10.89 -32.83 9.32
N ASP A 399 10.10 -31.99 9.99
CA ASP A 399 9.83 -30.60 9.60
C ASP A 399 10.73 -29.58 10.36
N ARG A 400 11.79 -30.03 11.03
CA ARG A 400 12.72 -29.12 11.70
C ARG A 400 13.72 -28.55 10.69
N PRO A 401 13.78 -27.23 10.47
CA PRO A 401 14.85 -26.63 9.69
C PRO A 401 16.20 -26.91 10.36
N SER A 402 17.23 -27.22 9.56
CA SER A 402 18.61 -27.32 10.05
C SER A 402 19.08 -25.95 10.55
N GLN A 403 19.90 -25.95 11.61
CA GLN A 403 20.37 -24.76 12.34
C GLN A 403 21.30 -23.82 11.56
N ASP A 404 21.52 -24.03 10.25
CA ASP A 404 22.46 -23.27 9.42
C ASP A 404 21.74 -22.43 8.34
N MET A 405 20.80 -21.56 8.72
CA MET A 405 20.11 -20.69 7.76
C MET A 405 20.52 -19.24 7.89
N ASN A 406 21.10 -18.66 6.82
CA ASN A 406 21.31 -17.23 6.64
C ASN A 406 19.96 -16.47 6.58
N GLY A 407 19.93 -15.20 6.97
CA GLY A 407 18.73 -14.38 7.18
C GLY A 407 17.66 -14.41 6.06
N ASP A 408 18.07 -14.55 4.78
CA ASP A 408 17.13 -14.66 3.65
C ASP A 408 16.34 -15.99 3.63
N ASN A 409 16.89 -17.04 4.21
CA ASN A 409 16.22 -18.33 4.35
C ASN A 409 15.25 -18.37 5.54
N MET A 410 15.46 -17.54 6.58
CA MET A 410 14.50 -17.39 7.67
C MET A 410 13.19 -16.74 7.22
N ILE A 411 13.26 -15.76 6.31
CA ILE A 411 12.08 -15.12 5.73
C ILE A 411 11.26 -16.10 4.87
N ASN A 412 11.93 -16.96 4.11
CA ASN A 412 11.26 -17.98 3.30
C ASN A 412 10.73 -19.16 4.13
N ALA A 413 11.45 -19.61 5.15
CA ALA A 413 10.97 -20.65 6.07
C ALA A 413 9.77 -20.19 6.91
N ASN A 414 9.64 -18.89 7.19
CA ASN A 414 8.47 -18.33 7.85
C ASN A 414 7.27 -18.14 6.91
N LYS A 415 7.47 -18.03 5.58
CA LYS A 415 6.37 -18.05 4.60
C LYS A 415 5.57 -19.36 4.66
N ASP A 416 6.26 -20.51 4.76
CA ASP A 416 5.60 -21.81 4.88
C ASP A 416 4.92 -22.02 6.25
N LYS A 417 5.31 -21.25 7.27
CA LYS A 417 4.73 -21.31 8.62
C LYS A 417 3.47 -20.45 8.79
N MET A 418 3.23 -19.46 7.92
CA MET A 418 1.98 -18.66 7.91
C MET A 418 0.76 -19.41 7.37
N VAL A 419 0.88 -20.68 7.07
CA VAL A 419 -0.18 -21.52 6.49
C VAL A 419 -1.35 -21.72 7.47
N ASN A 420 -1.14 -21.48 8.75
CA ASN A 420 -2.16 -21.64 9.78
C ASN A 420 -2.19 -20.37 10.67
N VAL A 421 -3.31 -19.64 10.61
CA VAL A 421 -3.50 -18.41 11.36
C VAL A 421 -4.75 -18.51 12.22
N ILE A 422 -4.66 -18.08 13.47
CA ILE A 422 -5.82 -17.83 14.31
C ILE A 422 -6.10 -16.34 14.28
N LYS A 423 -7.30 -16.00 13.85
CA LYS A 423 -7.84 -14.66 13.98
C LYS A 423 -8.64 -14.57 15.26
N ILE A 424 -8.31 -13.57 16.06
CA ILE A 424 -8.99 -13.27 17.31
C ILE A 424 -9.59 -11.88 17.18
N GLY A 425 -10.90 -11.84 16.99
CA GLY A 425 -11.66 -10.61 17.08
C GLY A 425 -11.90 -10.25 18.54
N ILE A 426 -11.54 -9.04 18.95
CA ILE A 426 -11.71 -8.57 20.32
C ILE A 426 -12.69 -7.40 20.39
N PRO A 427 -13.59 -7.35 21.39
CA PRO A 427 -14.43 -6.18 21.66
C PRO A 427 -13.62 -4.89 21.79
N ASP A 428 -14.16 -3.78 21.27
CA ASP A 428 -13.52 -2.47 21.34
C ASP A 428 -13.66 -1.84 22.75
N LYS A 429 -12.89 -2.36 23.70
CA LYS A 429 -12.83 -1.88 25.07
C LYS A 429 -11.43 -1.91 25.64
N GLU A 430 -11.22 -1.32 26.79
CA GLU A 430 -9.94 -1.35 27.51
C GLU A 430 -9.76 -2.68 28.24
N TYR A 431 -8.53 -3.22 28.16
CA TYR A 431 -8.10 -4.42 28.87
C TYR A 431 -7.08 -4.06 29.93
N SER A 432 -7.27 -4.54 31.15
CA SER A 432 -6.34 -4.30 32.27
C SER A 432 -5.00 -5.02 32.09
N ASN A 433 -5.02 -6.15 31.36
CA ASN A 433 -3.83 -6.92 31.03
C ASN A 433 -4.05 -7.70 29.73
N PHE A 434 -3.10 -7.56 28.79
CA PHE A 434 -3.12 -8.28 27.52
C PHE A 434 -1.78 -8.97 27.32
N ASN A 435 -1.72 -10.28 27.53
CA ASN A 435 -0.50 -11.08 27.42
C ASN A 435 -0.53 -11.96 26.18
N VAL A 436 0.56 -11.95 25.42
CA VAL A 436 0.74 -12.81 24.25
C VAL A 436 2.08 -13.54 24.39
N GLU A 437 2.05 -14.86 24.35
CA GLU A 437 3.22 -15.72 24.35
C GLU A 437 3.27 -16.53 23.08
N VAL A 438 4.33 -16.35 22.29
CA VAL A 438 4.56 -17.05 21.03
C VAL A 438 5.88 -17.77 21.13
N GLU A 439 5.85 -19.09 21.22
CA GLU A 439 7.09 -19.88 21.25
C GLU A 439 7.80 -19.81 19.90
N ARG A 440 7.06 -20.04 18.82
CA ARG A 440 7.52 -19.89 17.42
C ARG A 440 6.35 -19.46 16.57
N GLY A 441 6.56 -18.48 15.69
CA GLY A 441 5.50 -18.03 14.80
C GLY A 441 5.43 -16.51 14.67
N THR A 442 4.25 -16.00 14.36
CA THR A 442 4.02 -14.57 14.14
C THR A 442 2.82 -14.11 14.93
N VAL A 443 2.95 -12.98 15.62
CA VAL A 443 1.81 -12.28 16.21
C VAL A 443 1.67 -10.90 15.61
N GLU A 444 0.46 -10.55 15.21
CA GLU A 444 0.08 -9.20 14.77
C GLU A 444 -1.04 -8.68 15.67
N LEU A 445 -0.81 -7.55 16.32
CA LEU A 445 -1.78 -6.87 17.18
C LEU A 445 -2.21 -5.56 16.53
N TYR A 446 -3.50 -5.37 16.32
CA TYR A 446 -4.07 -4.19 15.69
C TYR A 446 -4.97 -3.42 16.65
N ASN A 447 -4.62 -2.16 16.94
CA ASN A 447 -5.40 -1.20 17.72
C ASN A 447 -5.90 -1.75 19.08
N ILE A 448 -4.99 -2.32 19.87
CA ILE A 448 -5.31 -2.87 21.19
C ILE A 448 -5.47 -1.73 22.21
N LYS A 449 -6.59 -1.68 22.91
CA LYS A 449 -6.81 -0.76 24.02
C LYS A 449 -6.44 -1.43 25.35
N GLY A 450 -5.32 -1.02 25.93
CA GLY A 450 -4.77 -1.54 27.18
C GLY A 450 -3.29 -1.84 27.09
N GLY A 451 -2.61 -1.93 28.22
CA GLY A 451 -1.20 -2.31 28.25
C GLY A 451 -1.01 -3.76 27.84
N ALA A 452 -0.02 -4.03 26.98
CA ALA A 452 0.26 -5.37 26.51
C ALA A 452 1.70 -5.82 26.80
N THR A 453 1.83 -7.10 27.14
CA THR A 453 3.12 -7.80 27.18
C THR A 453 3.15 -8.87 26.08
N VAL A 454 4.13 -8.76 25.19
CA VAL A 454 4.29 -9.66 24.05
C VAL A 454 5.64 -10.36 24.18
N ASN A 455 5.62 -11.67 24.38
CA ASN A 455 6.80 -12.51 24.48
C ASN A 455 6.89 -13.39 23.24
N VAL A 456 7.94 -13.24 22.46
CA VAL A 456 8.20 -14.06 21.27
C VAL A 456 9.57 -14.69 21.41
N ASN A 457 9.63 -16.02 21.47
CA ASN A 457 10.92 -16.70 21.59
C ASN A 457 11.65 -16.70 20.24
N ASP A 458 11.06 -17.32 19.22
CA ASP A 458 11.58 -17.31 17.84
C ASP A 458 10.47 -16.89 16.88
N GLY A 459 10.56 -15.71 16.27
CA GLY A 459 9.52 -15.31 15.34
C GLY A 459 9.37 -13.79 15.14
N ILE A 460 8.15 -13.36 14.90
CA ILE A 460 7.84 -11.97 14.57
C ILE A 460 6.72 -11.45 15.47
N ALA A 461 6.96 -10.33 16.13
CA ALA A 461 5.94 -9.54 16.80
C ALA A 461 5.71 -8.22 16.03
N LYS A 462 4.49 -7.95 15.64
CA LYS A 462 4.11 -6.72 14.96
C LYS A 462 2.93 -6.06 15.66
N ILE A 463 3.11 -4.81 16.03
CA ILE A 463 2.07 -3.97 16.63
C ILE A 463 1.76 -2.86 15.64
N VAL A 464 0.51 -2.75 15.25
CA VAL A 464 -0.01 -1.69 14.36
C VAL A 464 -1.13 -0.97 15.07
N ASP A 465 -0.90 0.30 15.39
CA ASP A 465 -1.89 1.11 16.09
C ASP A 465 -1.95 2.52 15.48
N ASN A 466 -3.13 3.12 15.49
CA ASN A 466 -3.24 4.53 15.14
C ASN A 466 -2.63 5.40 16.24
N SER A 467 -2.80 5.00 17.51
CA SER A 467 -2.26 5.73 18.65
C SER A 467 -1.94 4.79 19.80
N VAL A 468 -0.66 4.61 20.09
CA VAL A 468 -0.17 3.85 21.25
C VAL A 468 -0.31 4.74 22.47
N THR A 469 -1.40 4.53 23.24
CA THR A 469 -1.74 5.30 24.44
C THR A 469 -1.53 4.50 25.73
N TYR A 470 -1.17 3.23 25.63
CA TYR A 470 -0.92 2.32 26.75
C TYR A 470 0.50 1.74 26.65
N PRO A 471 1.12 1.37 27.78
CA PRO A 471 2.48 0.83 27.77
C PRO A 471 2.54 -0.55 27.12
N PHE A 472 3.55 -0.75 26.30
CA PHE A 472 3.88 -2.04 25.71
C PHE A 472 5.22 -2.56 26.20
N ASN A 473 5.27 -3.85 26.61
CA ASN A 473 6.50 -4.58 26.88
C ASN A 473 6.66 -5.68 25.80
N ILE A 474 7.69 -5.58 24.99
CA ILE A 474 7.93 -6.49 23.89
C ILE A 474 9.25 -7.21 24.14
N ASN A 475 9.19 -8.50 24.37
CA ASN A 475 10.35 -9.33 24.66
C ASN A 475 10.53 -10.32 23.51
N THR A 476 11.65 -10.24 22.81
CA THR A 476 12.01 -11.21 21.75
C THR A 476 13.35 -11.83 22.07
N ASN A 477 13.56 -13.07 21.67
CA ASN A 477 14.88 -13.70 21.82
C ASN A 477 15.70 -13.41 20.57
N ASP A 478 15.39 -14.11 19.47
CA ASP A 478 16.03 -13.94 18.16
C ASP A 478 14.93 -13.77 17.11
N GLY A 479 14.61 -12.55 16.74
CA GLY A 479 13.48 -12.34 15.85
C GLY A 479 13.28 -10.88 15.45
N ILE A 480 12.07 -10.57 15.03
CA ILE A 480 11.70 -9.23 14.59
C ILE A 480 10.61 -8.68 15.50
N SER A 481 10.84 -7.52 16.06
CA SER A 481 9.82 -6.74 16.76
C SER A 481 9.58 -5.44 15.99
N ALA A 482 8.34 -5.21 15.56
CA ALA A 482 7.98 -4.01 14.82
C ALA A 482 6.80 -3.29 15.48
N VAL A 483 6.90 -1.97 15.58
CA VAL A 483 5.80 -1.09 16.00
C VAL A 483 5.58 -0.02 14.94
N THR A 484 4.37 0.06 14.44
CA THR A 484 3.95 1.09 13.47
C THR A 484 2.76 1.86 14.04
N ALA A 485 2.92 3.16 14.25
CA ALA A 485 1.85 4.01 14.79
C ALA A 485 1.88 5.41 14.17
N GLU A 486 0.73 6.08 14.13
CA GLU A 486 0.69 7.52 13.84
C GLU A 486 1.23 8.31 15.04
N THR A 487 0.85 7.92 16.25
CA THR A 487 1.31 8.56 17.49
C THR A 487 1.70 7.51 18.53
N ILE A 488 2.86 7.70 19.15
CA ILE A 488 3.29 6.95 20.33
C ILE A 488 3.31 7.93 21.52
N SER A 489 2.34 7.82 22.41
CA SER A 489 2.20 8.69 23.59
C SER A 489 2.42 7.97 24.92
N SER A 490 2.64 6.65 24.88
CA SER A 490 2.93 5.87 26.07
C SER A 490 4.28 5.16 25.96
N GLU A 491 4.76 4.62 27.07
CA GLU A 491 6.06 3.94 27.13
C GLU A 491 6.07 2.64 26.32
N ILE A 492 7.14 2.41 25.56
CA ILE A 492 7.40 1.12 24.90
C ILE A 492 8.77 0.59 25.33
N LYS A 493 8.77 -0.59 25.90
CA LYS A 493 9.97 -1.30 26.33
C LYS A 493 10.25 -2.51 25.44
N PHE A 494 11.43 -2.53 24.86
CA PHE A 494 11.94 -3.70 24.14
C PHE A 494 13.03 -4.38 24.94
N ARG A 495 12.99 -5.70 24.95
CA ARG A 495 14.07 -6.58 25.44
C ARG A 495 14.34 -7.64 24.39
N SER A 496 15.56 -7.65 23.85
CA SER A 496 15.94 -8.59 22.80
C SER A 496 17.42 -8.92 22.91
N ASN A 497 17.80 -10.16 22.56
CA ASN A 497 19.22 -10.50 22.46
C ASN A 497 19.77 -10.02 21.12
N ASP A 498 19.23 -10.58 20.05
CA ASP A 498 19.61 -10.34 18.67
C ASP A 498 18.37 -10.06 17.84
N GLY A 499 18.53 -9.82 16.55
CA GLY A 499 17.41 -9.64 15.63
C GLY A 499 17.18 -8.19 15.22
N ILE A 500 15.92 -7.82 14.98
CA ILE A 500 15.56 -6.49 14.48
C ILE A 500 14.46 -5.90 15.36
N VAL A 501 14.69 -4.66 15.81
CA VAL A 501 13.66 -3.82 16.39
C VAL A 501 13.41 -2.65 15.43
N ASP A 502 12.19 -2.54 14.90
CA ASP A 502 11.79 -1.55 13.89
C ASP A 502 10.60 -0.72 14.40
N ILE A 503 10.79 0.59 14.53
CA ILE A 503 9.77 1.51 15.00
C ILE A 503 9.51 2.55 13.92
N THR A 504 8.27 2.69 13.52
CA THR A 504 7.83 3.73 12.58
C THR A 504 6.71 4.56 13.21
N ALA A 505 6.92 5.85 13.35
CA ALA A 505 5.92 6.76 13.91
C ALA A 505 5.97 8.16 13.28
N THR A 506 4.84 8.88 13.28
CA THR A 506 4.77 10.29 12.90
C THR A 506 5.04 11.19 14.10
N ASN A 507 4.45 10.88 15.25
CA ASN A 507 4.60 11.64 16.48
C ASN A 507 5.02 10.72 17.63
N ILE A 508 6.00 11.16 18.42
CA ILE A 508 6.42 10.45 19.63
C ILE A 508 6.40 11.43 20.79
N SER A 509 5.69 11.06 21.86
CA SER A 509 5.67 11.77 23.15
C SER A 509 5.82 10.82 24.35
N GLY A 510 5.81 9.50 24.11
CA GLY A 510 6.09 8.47 25.10
C GLY A 510 7.54 7.99 25.00
N ASP A 511 8.10 7.54 26.10
CA ASP A 511 9.46 7.04 26.19
C ASP A 511 9.61 5.68 25.47
N ILE A 512 10.78 5.47 24.84
CA ILE A 512 11.12 4.21 24.19
C ILE A 512 12.44 3.71 24.76
N SER A 513 12.49 2.44 25.19
CA SER A 513 13.71 1.82 25.67
C SER A 513 13.97 0.47 25.03
N LEU A 514 15.23 0.20 24.69
CA LEU A 514 15.70 -1.06 24.15
C LEU A 514 16.95 -1.52 24.91
N TYR A 515 16.86 -2.73 25.45
CA TYR A 515 17.93 -3.39 26.22
C TYR A 515 18.08 -4.84 25.76
N GLY A 516 19.23 -5.47 26.10
CA GLY A 516 19.38 -6.91 26.03
C GLY A 516 18.35 -7.63 26.88
N LYS A 517 18.16 -8.94 26.66
CA LYS A 517 17.07 -9.74 27.25
C LYS A 517 17.00 -9.69 28.78
N ASP A 518 18.13 -9.65 29.45
CA ASP A 518 18.22 -9.59 30.92
C ASP A 518 17.97 -8.17 31.47
N GLY A 519 17.79 -7.16 30.59
CA GLY A 519 17.61 -5.74 30.93
C GLY A 519 18.87 -5.03 31.39
N LYS A 520 20.05 -5.69 31.38
CA LYS A 520 21.35 -5.15 31.77
C LYS A 520 22.32 -5.09 30.62
N ASP A 521 22.36 -6.15 29.82
CA ASP A 521 23.24 -6.25 28.67
C ASP A 521 22.78 -5.39 27.49
N ASN A 522 23.66 -5.24 26.52
CA ASN A 522 23.35 -4.55 25.30
C ASN A 522 22.65 -5.50 24.31
N PHE A 523 21.77 -4.98 23.51
CA PHE A 523 21.23 -5.61 22.32
C PHE A 523 22.32 -5.72 21.25
N ASP A 524 22.39 -6.81 20.51
CA ASP A 524 23.43 -7.02 19.47
C ASP A 524 22.87 -7.03 18.03
N GLY A 525 21.65 -6.58 17.83
CA GLY A 525 20.96 -6.62 16.56
C GLY A 525 20.85 -5.27 15.82
N ILE A 526 19.80 -5.11 15.05
CA ILE A 526 19.50 -3.90 14.28
C ILE A 526 18.35 -3.15 14.93
N PHE A 527 18.62 -1.93 15.39
CA PHE A 527 17.60 -0.98 15.80
C PHE A 527 17.31 0.00 14.65
N LYS A 528 16.05 0.13 14.30
CA LYS A 528 15.56 1.11 13.32
C LYS A 528 14.51 1.98 13.96
N LEU A 529 14.63 3.29 13.77
CA LEU A 529 13.64 4.28 14.14
C LEU A 529 13.36 5.19 12.97
N ASN A 530 12.17 5.11 12.43
CA ASN A 530 11.71 5.89 11.30
C ASN A 530 10.70 6.94 11.77
N LEU A 531 11.13 8.18 11.88
CA LEU A 531 10.28 9.30 12.24
C LEU A 531 9.78 9.98 10.95
N LYS A 532 8.50 9.86 10.66
CA LYS A 532 7.88 10.49 9.48
C LYS A 532 7.87 12.02 9.55
N LYS A 533 8.06 12.56 10.74
CA LYS A 533 8.16 14.00 11.00
C LYS A 533 9.22 14.24 12.06
N GLU A 534 10.01 15.28 11.87
CA GLU A 534 10.95 15.72 12.91
C GLU A 534 10.20 16.11 14.19
N PRO A 535 10.55 15.51 15.34
CA PRO A 535 9.90 15.83 16.61
C PRO A 535 10.31 17.25 17.05
N SER A 536 9.45 17.93 17.79
CA SER A 536 9.78 19.22 18.39
C SER A 536 10.59 19.08 19.68
N ASN A 537 10.53 17.92 20.32
CA ASN A 537 11.24 17.59 21.55
C ASN A 537 11.66 16.13 21.51
N LEU A 538 12.89 15.84 21.96
CA LEU A 538 13.44 14.48 22.01
C LEU A 538 14.72 14.45 22.84
N HIS A 539 14.98 13.34 23.54
CA HIS A 539 16.31 13.00 24.04
C HIS A 539 16.69 11.62 23.53
N LEU A 540 17.52 11.55 22.50
CA LEU A 540 18.07 10.30 21.99
C LEU A 540 19.34 9.92 22.75
N LYS A 541 19.38 8.70 23.29
CA LYS A 541 20.54 8.13 23.99
C LYS A 541 20.91 6.79 23.37
N LEU A 542 21.99 6.73 22.60
CA LEU A 542 22.55 5.50 22.05
C LEU A 542 23.78 5.08 22.86
N ILE A 543 23.64 4.00 23.61
CA ILE A 543 24.68 3.48 24.52
C ILE A 543 25.23 2.18 23.90
N GLY A 544 26.54 2.02 23.87
CA GLY A 544 27.21 0.86 23.33
C GLY A 544 28.16 1.19 22.17
N ASN A 545 28.74 0.15 21.57
CA ASN A 545 29.77 0.25 20.54
C ASN A 545 29.23 0.08 19.12
N GLY A 546 27.91 0.09 18.95
CA GLY A 546 27.24 -0.13 17.68
C GLY A 546 27.55 0.94 16.61
N LEU A 547 27.40 0.55 15.37
CA LEU A 547 27.43 1.48 14.23
C LEU A 547 26.18 2.33 14.22
N ASN A 548 26.34 3.65 14.08
CA ASN A 548 25.22 4.58 14.09
C ASN A 548 25.08 5.28 12.73
N LYS A 549 23.90 5.16 12.15
CA LYS A 549 23.46 5.92 10.99
C LYS A 549 22.35 6.86 11.46
N LEU A 550 22.66 8.13 11.54
CA LEU A 550 21.83 9.16 12.15
C LEU A 550 21.49 10.24 11.12
N PRO A 551 20.40 10.98 11.32
CA PRO A 551 20.11 12.19 10.55
C PRO A 551 21.24 13.23 10.68
N ASP A 552 21.34 14.12 9.70
CA ASP A 552 22.34 15.18 9.71
C ASP A 552 22.21 16.06 10.96
N GLY A 553 23.33 16.28 11.65
CA GLY A 553 23.39 17.08 12.87
C GLY A 553 23.04 16.34 14.17
N TRP A 554 22.60 15.09 14.11
CA TRP A 554 22.30 14.28 15.29
C TRP A 554 23.55 13.55 15.82
N SER A 555 23.58 13.31 17.12
CA SER A 555 24.64 12.59 17.83
C SER A 555 24.09 11.41 18.64
N LYS A 556 24.97 10.58 19.19
CA LYS A 556 24.60 9.46 20.08
C LYS A 556 23.84 9.91 21.34
N ASP A 557 24.10 11.10 21.81
CA ASP A 557 23.38 11.78 22.87
C ASP A 557 22.93 13.12 22.30
N TYR A 558 21.66 13.16 21.85
CA TYR A 558 21.10 14.28 21.12
C TYR A 558 19.83 14.78 21.80
N ILE A 559 19.82 16.05 22.20
CA ILE A 559 18.70 16.68 22.87
C ILE A 559 18.07 17.74 21.97
N LEU A 560 16.78 17.62 21.75
CA LEU A 560 15.97 18.60 21.04
C LEU A 560 14.85 19.13 21.97
N GLY A 561 14.68 20.44 22.00
CA GLY A 561 13.66 21.10 22.83
C GLY A 561 13.85 20.85 24.32
N ASN A 562 12.83 20.34 25.00
CA ASN A 562 12.87 20.06 26.45
C ASN A 562 13.48 18.69 26.82
N GLY A 563 13.93 17.90 25.84
CA GLY A 563 14.53 16.59 26.06
C GLY A 563 13.55 15.47 26.42
N HIS A 564 12.28 15.62 26.12
CA HIS A 564 11.28 14.53 26.23
C HIS A 564 10.49 14.39 24.94
N PRO A 565 10.13 13.16 24.54
CA PRO A 565 10.39 11.86 25.21
C PRO A 565 11.84 11.44 25.18
N VAL A 566 12.22 10.45 26.02
CA VAL A 566 13.52 9.82 26.02
C VAL A 566 13.49 8.56 25.19
N ILE A 567 14.40 8.44 24.21
CA ILE A 567 14.63 7.21 23.46
C ILE A 567 16.00 6.67 23.86
N GLU A 568 16.03 5.67 24.72
CA GLU A 568 17.24 5.04 25.24
C GLU A 568 17.47 3.66 24.62
N VAL A 569 18.56 3.49 23.89
CA VAL A 569 18.91 2.26 23.19
C VAL A 569 20.30 1.81 23.61
N LYS A 570 20.39 0.66 24.27
CA LYS A 570 21.66 0.00 24.56
C LYS A 570 21.92 -1.06 23.49
N ASN A 571 22.75 -0.72 22.50
CA ASN A 571 22.99 -1.57 21.34
C ASN A 571 24.47 -1.57 20.91
N ASN A 572 25.02 -2.76 20.71
CA ASN A 572 26.36 -2.95 20.12
C ASN A 572 26.30 -3.21 18.61
N GLY A 573 25.13 -3.53 18.04
CA GLY A 573 24.91 -3.79 16.62
C GLY A 573 24.75 -2.53 15.78
N ILE A 574 23.69 -2.39 15.02
CA ILE A 574 23.44 -1.26 14.10
C ILE A 574 22.26 -0.43 14.60
N ASN A 575 22.48 0.89 14.74
CA ASN A 575 21.41 1.85 14.96
C ASN A 575 21.17 2.66 13.67
N ASN A 576 19.98 2.63 13.14
CA ASN A 576 19.57 3.37 11.95
C ASN A 576 18.37 4.25 12.30
N ILE A 577 18.55 5.57 12.28
CA ILE A 577 17.50 6.55 12.57
C ILE A 577 17.30 7.41 11.33
N THR A 578 16.07 7.54 10.89
CA THR A 578 15.69 8.32 9.70
C THR A 578 14.59 9.32 10.03
N LEU A 579 14.62 10.46 9.33
CA LEU A 579 13.63 11.53 9.41
C LEU A 579 12.98 11.75 8.04
N GLY A 580 11.66 11.85 8.00
CA GLY A 580 10.95 12.47 6.89
C GLY A 580 11.00 11.73 5.55
N GLU A 581 11.04 10.40 5.51
CA GLU A 581 10.86 9.63 4.27
C GLU A 581 9.43 9.13 4.07
#